data_425f7b05acd6fac3cfcd74b3ceaa761c
#
_entry.id   425f7b05acd6fac3cfcd74b3ceaa761c
#
_cell.length_a   1.000
_cell.length_b   1.000
_cell.length_c   1.000
_cell.angle_alpha   90.00
_cell.angle_beta   90.00
_cell.angle_gamma   90.00
#
_symmetry.space_group_name_H-M   'P 1'
#
loop_
_entity.id
_entity.type
_entity.pdbx_description
1 polymer ?
#
loop_
_entity_poly.entity_id
_entity_poly.type
_entity_poly.pdbx_seq_one_letter_code
_entity_poly.pdbx_strand_id
1 'polypeptide(L)' 'MKLLSEFSVGETGRVVKVEGAGQIRRRLFDMGVTPNAEILLRKKAPLGDPLEVSIRGYELTLRKTEAEAVYMEVAK' A
#
# COMPACT_ATOMS: atom_id res chain seq x y z
N MET A 1 -7.39 9.75 7.22
CA MET A 1 -6.84 8.97 6.08
C MET A 1 -5.34 9.23 5.99
N LYS A 2 -4.55 8.20 5.73
CA LYS A 2 -3.12 8.41 5.54
C LYS A 2 -2.60 7.55 4.40
N LEU A 3 -1.40 7.86 3.95
CA LEU A 3 -0.78 7.11 2.86
C LEU A 3 -0.24 5.78 3.35
N LEU A 4 -0.24 4.79 2.47
CA LEU A 4 0.36 3.49 2.81
C LEU A 4 1.83 3.65 3.19
N SER A 5 2.54 4.58 2.55
CA SER A 5 3.94 4.85 2.86
C SER A 5 4.15 5.35 4.30
N GLU A 6 3.09 5.81 4.95
CA GLU A 6 3.14 6.31 6.33
C GLU A 6 2.78 5.25 7.36
N PHE A 7 2.45 4.04 6.91
CA PHE A 7 2.11 2.95 7.83
C PHE A 7 3.34 2.50 8.61
N SER A 8 3.08 2.01 9.81
CA SER A 8 4.09 1.34 10.62
C SER A 8 3.98 -0.17 10.39
N VAL A 9 5.08 -0.89 10.62
CA VAL A 9 5.08 -2.36 10.50
C VAL A 9 4.03 -2.94 11.44
N GLY A 10 3.20 -3.83 10.92
CA GLY A 10 2.10 -4.44 11.68
C GLY A 10 0.78 -3.70 11.57
N GLU A 11 0.78 -2.52 11.00
CA GLU A 11 -0.44 -1.74 10.85
C GLU A 11 -1.25 -2.26 9.68
N THR A 12 -2.58 -2.28 9.84
CA THR A 12 -3.51 -2.72 8.78
C THR A 12 -4.47 -1.60 8.43
N GLY A 13 -4.99 -1.67 7.23
CA GLY A 13 -5.98 -0.71 6.78
C GLY A 13 -6.64 -1.15 5.49
N ARG A 14 -7.53 -0.31 5.00
CA ARG A 14 -8.27 -0.55 3.78
C ARG A 14 -7.97 0.56 2.78
N VAL A 15 -7.80 0.18 1.52
CA VAL A 15 -7.56 1.15 0.46
C VAL A 15 -8.81 1.98 0.23
N VAL A 16 -8.67 3.31 0.30
CA VAL A 16 -9.76 4.23 0.00
C VAL A 16 -9.71 4.63 -1.47
N LYS A 17 -8.53 5.04 -1.93
CA LYS A 17 -8.34 5.40 -3.33
C LYS A 17 -6.87 5.28 -3.69
N VAL A 18 -6.62 5.17 -4.98
CA VAL A 18 -5.27 5.12 -5.55
C VAL A 18 -5.12 6.30 -6.50
N GLU A 19 -4.10 7.11 -6.27
CA GLU A 19 -3.78 8.26 -7.11
C GLU A 19 -2.39 8.10 -7.71
N GLY A 20 -1.86 9.15 -8.30
CA GLY A 20 -0.53 9.13 -8.90
C GLY A 20 -0.60 9.08 -10.41
N ALA A 21 0.57 9.02 -11.06
CA ALA A 21 0.67 8.96 -12.51
C ALA A 21 -0.02 7.70 -13.04
N GLY A 22 -0.50 7.78 -14.28
CA GLY A 22 -1.27 6.70 -14.87
C GLY A 22 -0.59 5.34 -14.85
N GLN A 23 0.74 5.31 -15.04
CA GLN A 23 1.49 4.06 -15.02
C GLN A 23 1.53 3.45 -13.62
N ILE A 24 1.75 4.28 -12.61
CA ILE A 24 1.78 3.82 -11.21
C ILE A 24 0.41 3.29 -10.82
N ARG A 25 -0.63 4.03 -11.14
CA ARG A 25 -2.00 3.65 -10.79
C ARG A 25 -2.38 2.33 -11.46
N ARG A 26 -2.07 2.18 -12.75
CA ARG A 26 -2.37 0.94 -13.48
C ARG A 26 -1.63 -0.24 -12.86
N ARG A 27 -0.34 -0.06 -12.55
CA ARG A 27 0.45 -1.13 -11.97
C ARG A 27 -0.12 -1.57 -10.62
N LEU A 28 -0.52 -0.61 -9.79
CA LEU A 28 -1.12 -0.93 -8.49
C LEU A 28 -2.42 -1.70 -8.66
N PHE A 29 -3.26 -1.28 -9.59
CA PHE A 29 -4.52 -1.99 -9.87
C PHE A 29 -4.25 -3.40 -10.36
N ASP A 30 -3.26 -3.57 -11.25
CA ASP A 30 -2.90 -4.89 -11.77
C ASP A 30 -2.40 -5.82 -10.67
N MET A 31 -1.80 -5.27 -9.63
CA MET A 31 -1.33 -6.04 -8.48
C MET A 31 -2.43 -6.29 -7.44
N GLY A 32 -3.64 -5.80 -7.67
CA GLY A 32 -4.75 -6.00 -6.75
C GLY A 32 -4.91 -4.92 -5.70
N VAL A 33 -4.15 -3.82 -5.80
CA VAL A 33 -4.29 -2.69 -4.88
C VAL A 33 -5.45 -1.84 -5.38
N THR A 34 -6.65 -2.20 -4.97
CA THR A 34 -7.89 -1.58 -5.44
C THR A 34 -8.68 -1.08 -4.24
N PRO A 35 -9.61 -0.13 -4.43
CA PRO A 35 -10.45 0.34 -3.32
C PRO A 35 -11.10 -0.83 -2.57
N ASN A 36 -11.13 -0.71 -1.25
CA ASN A 36 -11.65 -1.70 -0.30
C ASN A 36 -10.74 -2.90 -0.05
N ALA A 37 -9.60 -3.01 -0.72
CA ALA A 37 -8.65 -4.08 -0.42
C ALA A 37 -8.02 -3.82 0.95
N GLU A 38 -7.88 -4.88 1.75
CA GLU A 38 -7.22 -4.78 3.04
C GLU A 38 -5.74 -5.04 2.88
N ILE A 39 -4.91 -4.22 3.51
CA ILE A 39 -3.46 -4.32 3.42
C ILE A 39 -2.86 -4.32 4.81
N LEU A 40 -1.92 -5.24 5.03
CA LEU A 40 -1.10 -5.29 6.23
C LEU A 40 0.33 -4.95 5.83
N LEU A 41 0.94 -3.95 6.48
CA LEU A 41 2.35 -3.66 6.25
C LEU A 41 3.20 -4.66 7.04
N ARG A 42 3.93 -5.50 6.34
CA ARG A 42 4.72 -6.56 6.96
C ARG A 42 6.14 -6.13 7.26
N LYS A 43 6.76 -5.43 6.33
CA LYS A 43 8.15 -4.99 6.47
C LYS A 43 8.35 -3.65 5.79
N LYS A 44 9.32 -2.93 6.29
CA LYS A 44 9.66 -1.61 5.75
C LYS A 44 11.17 -1.46 5.83
N ALA A 45 11.82 -1.25 4.70
CA ALA A 45 13.26 -1.08 4.69
C ALA A 45 13.67 0.15 5.51
N PRO A 46 14.91 0.20 6.01
CA PRO A 46 15.33 1.29 6.92
C PRO A 46 15.05 2.69 6.43
N LEU A 47 15.13 2.93 5.12
CA LEU A 47 14.85 4.25 4.55
C LEU A 47 13.42 4.36 4.02
N GLY A 48 12.55 3.38 4.34
CA GLY A 48 11.17 3.41 3.91
C GLY A 48 10.95 2.89 2.49
N ASP A 49 11.96 2.31 1.85
CA ASP A 49 11.87 1.85 0.47
C ASP A 49 12.77 0.62 0.28
N PRO A 50 12.22 -0.52 -0.11
CA PRO A 50 10.82 -0.79 -0.41
C PRO A 50 9.99 -1.16 0.82
N LEU A 51 8.69 -1.32 0.60
CA LEU A 51 7.77 -1.84 1.61
C LEU A 51 7.26 -3.21 1.16
N GLU A 52 7.07 -4.12 2.13
CA GLU A 52 6.44 -5.40 1.86
C GLU A 52 5.09 -5.44 2.54
N VAL A 53 4.06 -5.75 1.77
CA VAL A 53 2.69 -5.77 2.28
C VAL A 53 2.05 -7.11 1.98
N SER A 54 1.06 -7.47 2.80
CA SER A 54 0.21 -8.63 2.57
C SER A 54 -1.15 -8.13 2.09
N ILE A 55 -1.63 -8.68 0.99
CA ILE A 55 -2.90 -8.29 0.41
C ILE A 55 -3.54 -9.51 -0.24
N ARG A 56 -4.84 -9.73 0.05
CA ARG A 56 -5.63 -10.80 -0.57
C ARG A 56 -4.95 -12.17 -0.49
N GLY A 57 -4.24 -12.43 0.61
CA GLY A 57 -3.61 -13.73 0.84
C GLY A 57 -2.26 -13.93 0.18
N TYR A 58 -1.68 -12.91 -0.41
CA TYR A 58 -0.34 -12.99 -0.97
C TYR A 58 0.46 -11.74 -0.60
N GLU A 59 1.77 -11.79 -0.86
CA GLU A 59 2.67 -10.70 -0.49
C GLU A 59 3.13 -9.94 -1.73
N LEU A 60 3.22 -8.63 -1.56
CA LEU A 60 3.71 -7.73 -2.60
C LEU A 60 4.84 -6.87 -2.05
N THR A 61 5.78 -6.52 -2.92
CA THR A 61 6.78 -5.52 -2.61
C THR A 61 6.45 -4.26 -3.40
N LEU A 62 6.32 -3.15 -2.70
CA LEU A 62 6.00 -1.86 -3.31
C LEU A 62 7.15 -0.89 -3.09
N ARG A 63 7.40 -0.06 -4.08
CA ARG A 63 8.31 1.06 -3.92
C ARG A 63 7.63 2.15 -3.10
N LYS A 64 8.42 2.96 -2.41
CA LYS A 64 7.87 4.06 -1.63
C LYS A 64 7.00 4.97 -2.48
N THR A 65 7.42 5.26 -3.72
CA THR A 65 6.65 6.11 -4.63
C THR A 65 5.29 5.51 -4.95
N GLU A 66 5.21 4.18 -5.04
CA GLU A 66 3.94 3.51 -5.27
C GLU A 66 3.06 3.58 -4.02
N ALA A 67 3.65 3.37 -2.85
CA ALA A 67 2.92 3.43 -1.60
C ALA A 67 2.40 4.83 -1.31
N GLU A 68 3.08 5.86 -1.80
CA GLU A 68 2.65 7.25 -1.65
C GLU A 68 1.40 7.57 -2.48
N ALA A 69 1.07 6.72 -3.43
CA ALA A 69 -0.12 6.90 -4.25
C ALA A 69 -1.36 6.22 -3.67
N VAL A 70 -1.21 5.46 -2.58
CA VAL A 70 -2.30 4.67 -2.00
C VAL A 70 -2.79 5.35 -0.73
N TYR A 71 -4.05 5.77 -0.75
CA TYR A 71 -4.69 6.40 0.41
C TYR A 71 -5.45 5.35 1.18
N MET A 72 -5.19 5.29 2.48
CA MET A 72 -5.65 4.21 3.34
C MET A 72 -6.51 4.73 4.48
N GLU A 73 -7.48 3.92 4.88
CA GLU A 73 -8.20 4.09 6.13
C GLU A 73 -7.65 3.04 7.10
N VAL A 74 -7.09 3.50 8.22
CA VAL A 74 -6.43 2.61 9.18
C VAL A 74 -7.48 1.79 9.92
N ALA A 75 -7.24 0.49 10.04
CA ALA A 75 -8.10 -0.39 10.83
C ALA A 75 -7.86 -0.12 12.31
N LYS A 76 -8.94 -0.18 13.07
CA LYS A 76 -8.89 0.01 14.51
C LYS A 76 -8.89 -1.31 15.25
#